data_834ed045b83d9784c37fb223f6fdc056
#
_entry.id   834ed045b83d9784c37fb223f6fdc056
#
_cell.length_a   1.000
_cell.length_b   1.000
_cell.length_c   1.000
_cell.angle_alpha   90.00
_cell.angle_beta   90.00
_cell.angle_gamma   90.00
#
_symmetry.space_group_name_H-M   'P 1'
#
loop_
_entity.id
_entity.type
_entity.pdbx_description
1 polymer ?
#
loop_
_entity_poly.entity_id
_entity_poly.type
_entity_poly.pdbx_seq_one_letter_code
_entity_poly.pdbx_strand_id
1 'polypeptide(L)'
;METLNFEIIINAPIQKVWDLLWNQDSYMQWTQFFGEGSHYKSDWKVNGKTYFLAASGDGMVSTIKSLNEPEEVVFSHLGMIKNGVEDTKSKEVAEWSGSEESYFLRAISEDSTELRIILHTSKDYSDHMKSGFDQGLQLLKELAEQ
;
A
#
# COMPACT_ATOMS: atom_id res chain seq x y z
N MET A 1 -18.58 -0.42 -1.55
CA MET A 1 -17.17 -0.72 -1.25
C MET A 1 -16.97 -2.19 -1.03
N GLU A 2 -15.99 -2.76 -1.69
CA GLU A 2 -15.58 -4.14 -1.46
C GLU A 2 -14.37 -4.18 -0.54
N THR A 3 -14.23 -5.26 0.23
CA THR A 3 -13.05 -5.54 1.03
C THR A 3 -12.25 -6.64 0.33
N LEU A 4 -10.98 -6.36 0.03
CA LEU A 4 -10.07 -7.33 -0.55
C LEU A 4 -9.05 -7.77 0.50
N ASN A 5 -8.73 -9.05 0.51
CA ASN A 5 -7.76 -9.65 1.43
C ASN A 5 -6.72 -10.40 0.63
N PHE A 6 -5.44 -10.17 0.97
CA PHE A 6 -4.31 -10.87 0.36
C PHE A 6 -3.44 -11.44 1.46
N GLU A 7 -2.93 -12.65 1.27
CA GLU A 7 -1.99 -13.28 2.17
C GLU A 7 -0.88 -13.94 1.37
N ILE A 8 0.35 -13.79 1.85
CA ILE A 8 1.50 -14.47 1.26
C ILE A 8 2.51 -14.78 2.37
N ILE A 9 3.18 -15.94 2.24
CA ILE A 9 4.29 -16.30 3.10
C ILE A 9 5.57 -16.05 2.33
N ILE A 10 6.46 -15.26 2.92
CA ILE A 10 7.73 -14.86 2.34
C ILE A 10 8.85 -15.41 3.22
N ASN A 11 9.75 -16.17 2.63
CA ASN A 11 10.87 -16.79 3.36
C ASN A 11 12.01 -15.79 3.52
N ALA A 12 11.78 -14.82 4.38
CA ALA A 12 12.73 -13.76 4.74
C ALA A 12 12.37 -13.18 6.11
N PRO A 13 13.34 -12.59 6.81
CA PRO A 13 13.08 -11.94 8.10
C PRO A 13 12.06 -10.81 7.97
N ILE A 14 11.27 -10.60 9.00
CA ILE A 14 10.19 -9.61 9.01
C ILE A 14 10.69 -8.19 8.68
N GLN A 15 11.85 -7.80 9.19
CA GLN A 15 12.40 -6.48 8.91
C GLN A 15 12.77 -6.34 7.42
N LYS A 16 13.30 -7.39 6.81
CA LYS A 16 13.63 -7.37 5.38
C LYS A 16 12.38 -7.20 4.53
N VAL A 17 11.29 -7.89 4.87
CA VAL A 17 10.01 -7.77 4.16
C VAL A 17 9.46 -6.35 4.31
N TRP A 18 9.48 -5.82 5.54
CA TRP A 18 9.04 -4.44 5.79
C TRP A 18 9.83 -3.43 4.95
N ASP A 19 11.17 -3.57 4.96
CA ASP A 19 12.03 -2.65 4.22
C ASP A 19 11.74 -2.69 2.71
N LEU A 20 11.53 -3.89 2.15
CA LEU A 20 11.24 -4.04 0.72
C LEU A 20 9.85 -3.53 0.35
N LEU A 21 8.90 -3.60 1.26
CA LEU A 21 7.59 -2.98 1.04
C LEU A 21 7.72 -1.47 0.84
N TRP A 22 8.55 -0.80 1.62
CA TRP A 22 8.51 0.65 1.76
C TRP A 22 9.73 1.43 1.29
N ASN A 23 10.89 0.79 1.04
CA ASN A 23 12.00 1.47 0.40
C ASN A 23 11.57 1.91 -1.00
N GLN A 24 11.96 3.12 -1.41
CA GLN A 24 11.50 3.71 -2.66
C GLN A 24 11.75 2.82 -3.88
N ASP A 25 12.97 2.30 -4.02
CA ASP A 25 13.32 1.47 -5.18
C ASP A 25 12.50 0.19 -5.25
N SER A 26 12.37 -0.54 -4.15
CA SER A 26 11.61 -1.79 -4.12
C SER A 26 10.11 -1.52 -4.24
N TYR A 27 9.62 -0.46 -3.63
CA TYR A 27 8.22 -0.05 -3.76
C TYR A 27 7.85 0.18 -5.23
N MET A 28 8.68 0.91 -5.97
CA MET A 28 8.44 1.16 -7.40
C MET A 28 8.45 -0.13 -8.22
N GLN A 29 9.22 -1.12 -7.80
CA GLN A 29 9.27 -2.42 -8.49
C GLN A 29 7.99 -3.22 -8.26
N TRP A 30 7.61 -3.47 -7.01
CA TRP A 30 6.47 -4.35 -6.77
C TRP A 30 5.13 -3.68 -7.08
N THR A 31 5.07 -2.35 -7.11
CA THR A 31 3.84 -1.61 -7.44
C THR A 31 3.70 -1.28 -8.93
N GLN A 32 4.68 -1.61 -9.77
CA GLN A 32 4.62 -1.33 -11.21
C GLN A 32 3.39 -1.95 -11.89
N PHE A 33 2.84 -2.99 -11.31
CA PHE A 33 1.67 -3.70 -11.84
C PHE A 33 0.35 -2.96 -11.62
N PHE A 34 0.35 -1.92 -10.79
CA PHE A 34 -0.77 -0.98 -10.65
C PHE A 34 -0.69 0.14 -11.68
N GLY A 35 0.51 0.44 -12.12
CA GLY A 35 0.82 1.47 -13.10
C GLY A 35 2.31 1.73 -13.07
N GLU A 36 2.95 1.74 -14.23
CA GLU A 36 4.37 2.02 -14.32
C GLU A 36 4.66 3.42 -13.78
N GLY A 37 5.69 3.54 -12.96
CA GLY A 37 6.06 4.80 -12.32
C GLY A 37 5.33 5.09 -11.01
N SER A 38 4.58 4.13 -10.49
CA SER A 38 3.95 4.26 -9.17
C SER A 38 5.02 4.51 -8.10
N HIS A 39 4.75 5.47 -7.22
CA HIS A 39 5.64 5.83 -6.13
C HIS A 39 4.84 6.41 -4.98
N TYR A 40 5.49 6.71 -3.86
CA TYR A 40 4.80 7.32 -2.74
C TYR A 40 5.71 8.32 -2.02
N LYS A 41 5.10 9.19 -1.22
CA LYS A 41 5.79 10.10 -0.31
C LYS A 41 5.09 10.04 1.03
N SER A 42 5.85 9.95 2.11
CA SER A 42 5.27 9.89 3.45
C SER A 42 6.25 10.49 4.46
N ASP A 43 5.71 11.12 5.49
CA ASP A 43 6.49 11.55 6.64
C ASP A 43 6.62 10.42 7.69
N TRP A 44 5.93 9.29 7.46
CA TRP A 44 5.92 8.12 8.35
C TRP A 44 5.51 8.47 9.78
N LYS A 45 4.51 9.32 9.91
CA LYS A 45 3.97 9.73 11.21
C LYS A 45 2.48 9.46 11.26
N VAL A 46 2.03 8.95 12.40
CA VAL A 46 0.58 8.81 12.66
C VAL A 46 -0.05 10.21 12.60
N ASN A 47 -1.16 10.30 11.89
CA ASN A 47 -1.88 11.55 11.60
C ASN A 47 -1.14 12.51 10.65
N GLY A 48 0.01 12.09 10.12
CA GLY A 48 0.71 12.83 9.07
C GLY A 48 0.11 12.58 7.70
N LYS A 49 0.84 12.94 6.64
CA LYS A 49 0.35 12.75 5.27
C LYS A 49 1.19 11.73 4.51
N THR A 50 0.51 10.91 3.75
CA THR A 50 1.11 9.97 2.80
C THR A 50 0.42 10.15 1.45
N TYR A 51 1.22 10.25 0.39
CA TYR A 51 0.74 10.39 -0.98
C TYR A 51 1.10 9.14 -1.75
N PHE A 52 0.11 8.46 -2.31
CA PHE A 52 0.31 7.34 -3.24
C PHE A 52 0.09 7.88 -4.64
N LEU A 53 1.15 7.90 -5.45
CA LEU A 53 1.19 8.68 -6.68
C LEU A 53 1.44 7.80 -7.90
N ALA A 54 0.80 8.16 -9.02
CA ALA A 54 1.14 7.66 -10.34
C ALA A 54 2.35 8.42 -10.89
N ALA A 55 2.87 7.99 -12.05
CA ALA A 55 4.01 8.64 -12.70
C ALA A 55 3.76 10.15 -12.95
N SER A 56 2.51 10.53 -13.19
CA SER A 56 2.11 11.92 -13.40
C SER A 56 2.21 12.79 -12.14
N GLY A 57 2.29 12.17 -10.97
CA GLY A 57 2.20 12.87 -9.68
C GLY A 57 0.79 12.99 -9.15
N ASP A 58 -0.20 12.54 -9.91
CA ASP A 58 -1.59 12.47 -9.44
C ASP A 58 -1.78 11.19 -8.62
N GLY A 59 -2.71 11.20 -7.67
CA GLY A 59 -2.98 10.01 -6.90
C GLY A 59 -3.84 10.26 -5.67
N MET A 60 -3.52 9.56 -4.60
CA MET A 60 -4.27 9.57 -3.35
C MET A 60 -3.56 10.32 -2.25
N VAL A 61 -4.32 11.08 -1.48
CA VAL A 61 -3.88 11.69 -0.23
C VAL A 61 -4.41 10.82 0.91
N SER A 62 -3.53 10.42 1.80
CA SER A 62 -3.84 9.51 2.89
C SER A 62 -3.18 9.97 4.19
N THR A 63 -3.60 9.38 5.31
CA THR A 63 -2.92 9.55 6.58
C THR A 63 -2.58 8.18 7.15
N ILE A 64 -1.56 8.10 7.98
CA ILE A 64 -1.26 6.89 8.75
C ILE A 64 -2.14 6.91 9.99
N LYS A 65 -3.01 5.92 10.11
CA LYS A 65 -3.89 5.74 11.25
C LYS A 65 -3.22 4.98 12.37
N SER A 66 -2.38 3.99 12.01
CA SER A 66 -1.67 3.14 12.95
C SER A 66 -0.32 2.76 12.37
N LEU A 67 0.72 2.77 13.20
CA LEU A 67 2.07 2.40 12.76
C LEU A 67 2.80 1.69 13.88
N ASN A 68 3.26 0.48 13.61
CA ASN A 68 4.10 -0.29 14.51
C ASN A 68 5.10 -1.11 13.67
N GLU A 69 6.19 -0.48 13.28
CA GLU A 69 7.22 -1.11 12.46
C GLU A 69 7.93 -2.23 13.23
N PRO A 70 8.15 -3.41 12.64
CA PRO A 70 7.88 -3.83 11.26
C PRO A 70 6.59 -4.67 11.13
N GLU A 71 5.65 -4.53 12.04
CA GLU A 71 4.49 -5.41 12.15
C GLU A 71 3.22 -4.86 11.51
N GLU A 72 3.07 -3.53 11.48
CA GLU A 72 1.79 -2.96 11.07
C GLU A 72 1.91 -1.54 10.53
N VAL A 73 1.21 -1.26 9.44
CA VAL A 73 0.84 0.09 9.06
C VAL A 73 -0.58 0.08 8.48
N VAL A 74 -1.40 1.02 8.92
CA VAL A 74 -2.76 1.23 8.41
C VAL A 74 -2.85 2.64 7.85
N PHE A 75 -3.17 2.74 6.56
CA PHE A 75 -3.42 4.01 5.89
C PHE A 75 -4.92 4.24 5.79
N SER A 76 -5.37 5.46 6.05
CA SER A 76 -6.74 5.89 5.81
C SER A 76 -6.72 6.93 4.69
N HIS A 77 -7.48 6.67 3.64
CA HIS A 77 -7.50 7.54 2.47
C HIS A 77 -8.40 8.75 2.72
N LEU A 78 -7.85 9.95 2.50
CA LEU A 78 -8.55 11.21 2.75
C LEU A 78 -9.15 11.80 1.50
N GLY A 79 -8.48 11.64 0.36
CA GLY A 79 -8.90 12.26 -0.88
C GLY A 79 -7.93 11.99 -2.01
N MET A 80 -7.94 12.90 -2.97
CA MET A 80 -7.13 12.80 -4.19
C MET A 80 -6.22 14.01 -4.32
N ILE A 81 -5.13 13.85 -5.05
CA ILE A 81 -4.32 14.98 -5.52
C ILE A 81 -4.25 14.91 -7.04
N LYS A 82 -4.50 16.03 -7.69
CA LYS A 82 -4.47 16.14 -9.15
C LYS A 82 -3.89 17.50 -9.55
N ASN A 83 -2.89 17.47 -10.43
CA ASN A 83 -2.20 18.69 -10.86
C ASN A 83 -1.73 19.53 -9.66
N GLY A 84 -1.25 18.88 -8.61
CA GLY A 84 -0.76 19.53 -7.39
C GLY A 84 -1.86 20.04 -6.44
N VAL A 85 -3.14 19.80 -6.77
CA VAL A 85 -4.27 20.28 -5.94
C VAL A 85 -4.89 19.10 -5.21
N GLU A 86 -4.97 19.20 -3.88
CA GLU A 86 -5.61 18.19 -3.03
C GLU A 86 -7.11 18.43 -2.96
N ASP A 87 -7.88 17.35 -3.09
CA ASP A 87 -9.33 17.35 -2.94
C ASP A 87 -9.73 16.33 -1.88
N THR A 88 -10.14 16.81 -0.71
CA THR A 88 -10.59 15.97 0.40
C THR A 88 -12.06 16.21 0.75
N LYS A 89 -12.76 17.02 -0.03
CA LYS A 89 -14.10 17.54 0.34
C LYS A 89 -15.17 17.37 -0.73
N SER A 90 -14.81 17.02 -1.98
CA SER A 90 -15.80 16.89 -3.03
C SER A 90 -16.78 15.75 -2.72
N LYS A 91 -17.94 15.80 -3.36
CA LYS A 91 -18.96 14.76 -3.23
C LYS A 91 -18.45 13.41 -3.70
N GLU A 92 -17.66 13.40 -4.76
CA GLU A 92 -17.03 12.19 -5.30
C GLU A 92 -16.08 11.56 -4.28
N VAL A 93 -15.23 12.36 -3.66
CA VAL A 93 -14.27 11.91 -2.64
C VAL A 93 -15.02 11.42 -1.39
N ALA A 94 -16.09 12.09 -1.01
CA ALA A 94 -16.88 11.71 0.17
C ALA A 94 -17.43 10.29 0.09
N GLU A 95 -17.62 9.75 -1.12
CA GLU A 95 -18.14 8.40 -1.31
C GLU A 95 -17.17 7.31 -0.83
N TRP A 96 -15.85 7.60 -0.84
CA TRP A 96 -14.83 6.60 -0.47
C TRP A 96 -13.83 7.08 0.57
N SER A 97 -13.86 8.34 0.96
CA SER A 97 -12.99 8.88 2.02
C SER A 97 -13.19 8.09 3.31
N GLY A 98 -12.08 7.76 3.98
CA GLY A 98 -12.11 6.89 5.15
C GLY A 98 -11.84 5.43 4.83
N SER A 99 -11.77 5.05 3.55
CA SER A 99 -11.34 3.70 3.14
C SER A 99 -9.94 3.44 3.64
N GLU A 100 -9.66 2.20 4.04
CA GLU A 100 -8.36 1.84 4.62
C GLU A 100 -7.60 0.87 3.75
N GLU A 101 -6.28 0.95 3.86
CA GLU A 101 -5.33 0.02 3.28
C GLU A 101 -4.36 -0.38 4.38
N SER A 102 -4.41 -1.65 4.78
CA SER A 102 -3.72 -2.14 5.98
C SER A 102 -2.73 -3.23 5.62
N TYR A 103 -1.54 -3.16 6.20
CA TYR A 103 -0.47 -4.12 6.02
C TYR A 103 -0.08 -4.67 7.39
N PHE A 104 -0.19 -6.00 7.54
CA PHE A 104 0.14 -6.70 8.78
C PHE A 104 1.18 -7.76 8.49
N LEU A 105 2.29 -7.72 9.22
CA LEU A 105 3.37 -8.67 9.09
C LEU A 105 3.53 -9.43 10.41
N ARG A 106 3.66 -10.74 10.31
CA ARG A 106 3.87 -11.60 11.48
C ARG A 106 5.06 -12.52 11.21
N ALA A 107 6.06 -12.47 12.07
CA ALA A 107 7.19 -13.39 11.99
C ALA A 107 6.71 -14.80 12.35
N ILE A 108 6.81 -15.72 11.40
CA ILE A 108 6.52 -17.14 11.64
C ILE A 108 7.77 -17.77 12.28
N SER A 109 8.94 -17.35 11.82
CA SER A 109 10.26 -17.73 12.33
C SER A 109 11.23 -16.59 12.02
N GLU A 110 12.51 -16.75 12.37
CA GLU A 110 13.54 -15.77 12.05
C GLU A 110 13.67 -15.51 10.55
N ASP A 111 13.37 -16.52 9.72
CA ASP A 111 13.55 -16.46 8.26
C ASP A 111 12.24 -16.59 7.49
N SER A 112 11.10 -16.40 8.13
CA SER A 112 9.80 -16.53 7.46
C SER A 112 8.78 -15.57 8.04
N THR A 113 8.06 -14.90 7.15
CA THR A 113 7.09 -13.85 7.51
C THR A 113 5.78 -14.08 6.77
N GLU A 114 4.67 -13.94 7.48
CA GLU A 114 3.34 -13.87 6.88
C GLU A 114 3.00 -12.39 6.66
N LEU A 115 2.67 -12.04 5.43
CA LEU A 115 2.20 -10.71 5.07
C LEU A 115 0.71 -10.80 4.73
N ARG A 116 -0.11 -10.00 5.40
CA ARG A 116 -1.53 -9.87 5.12
C ARG A 116 -1.83 -8.43 4.75
N ILE A 117 -2.62 -8.25 3.70
CA ILE A 117 -3.04 -6.93 3.24
C ILE A 117 -4.57 -6.93 3.17
N ILE A 118 -5.18 -5.91 3.75
CA ILE A 118 -6.63 -5.73 3.72
C ILE A 118 -6.86 -4.33 3.16
N LEU A 119 -7.67 -4.23 2.11
CA LEU A 119 -8.01 -2.92 1.56
C LEU A 119 -9.47 -2.83 1.16
N HIS A 120 -9.98 -1.61 1.22
CA HIS A 120 -11.31 -1.26 0.75
C HIS A 120 -11.16 -0.59 -0.61
N THR A 121 -11.94 -1.05 -1.58
CA THR A 121 -11.92 -0.48 -2.93
C THR A 121 -13.32 -0.50 -3.53
N SER A 122 -13.55 0.33 -4.51
CA SER A 122 -14.80 0.28 -5.26
C SER A 122 -14.81 -0.96 -6.16
N LYS A 123 -16.00 -1.43 -6.50
CA LYS A 123 -16.17 -2.57 -7.38
C LYS A 123 -15.48 -2.37 -8.73
N ASP A 124 -15.48 -1.15 -9.23
CA ASP A 124 -14.90 -0.81 -10.53
C ASP A 124 -13.37 -1.01 -10.57
N TYR A 125 -12.71 -0.87 -9.42
CA TYR A 125 -11.25 -1.01 -9.31
C TYR A 125 -10.81 -2.37 -8.74
N SER A 126 -11.75 -3.20 -8.32
CA SER A 126 -11.46 -4.47 -7.64
C SER A 126 -10.54 -5.39 -8.45
N ASP A 127 -10.84 -5.59 -9.74
CA ASP A 127 -10.03 -6.47 -10.59
C ASP A 127 -8.63 -5.92 -10.82
N HIS A 128 -8.52 -4.60 -10.99
CA HIS A 128 -7.23 -3.93 -11.14
C HIS A 128 -6.37 -4.12 -9.89
N MET A 129 -6.97 -3.95 -8.71
CA MET A 129 -6.28 -4.14 -7.43
C MET A 129 -5.85 -5.59 -7.23
N LYS A 130 -6.72 -6.55 -7.54
CA LYS A 130 -6.38 -7.97 -7.43
C LYS A 130 -5.20 -8.34 -8.32
N SER A 131 -5.23 -7.93 -9.58
CA SER A 131 -4.15 -8.19 -10.53
C SER A 131 -2.85 -7.55 -10.08
N GLY A 132 -2.90 -6.30 -9.65
CA GLY A 132 -1.72 -5.56 -9.20
C GLY A 132 -1.07 -6.21 -7.98
N PHE A 133 -1.86 -6.56 -6.97
CA PHE A 133 -1.33 -7.21 -5.77
C PHE A 133 -0.84 -8.64 -6.05
N ASP A 134 -1.55 -9.42 -6.86
CA ASP A 134 -1.12 -10.78 -7.18
C ASP A 134 0.27 -10.77 -7.81
N GLN A 135 0.50 -9.92 -8.78
CA GLN A 135 1.78 -9.80 -9.46
C GLN A 135 2.83 -9.12 -8.59
N GLY A 136 2.44 -8.05 -7.91
CA GLY A 136 3.33 -7.28 -7.06
C GLY A 136 3.84 -8.06 -5.87
N LEU A 137 2.98 -8.82 -5.20
CA LEU A 137 3.37 -9.64 -4.06
C LEU A 137 4.28 -10.79 -4.47
N GLN A 138 4.08 -11.35 -5.68
CA GLN A 138 4.98 -12.38 -6.19
C GLN A 138 6.39 -11.81 -6.42
N LEU A 139 6.49 -10.61 -6.99
CA LEU A 139 7.78 -9.95 -7.17
C LEU A 139 8.42 -9.59 -5.83
N LEU A 140 7.63 -9.08 -4.88
CA LEU A 140 8.11 -8.77 -3.54
C LEU A 140 8.74 -10.01 -2.88
N LYS A 141 8.05 -11.15 -3.00
CA LYS A 141 8.55 -12.43 -2.48
C LYS A 141 9.88 -12.81 -3.14
N GLU A 142 9.97 -12.69 -4.45
CA GLU A 142 11.22 -12.99 -5.18
C GLU A 142 12.36 -12.08 -4.70
N LEU A 143 12.13 -10.80 -4.55
CA LEU A 143 13.12 -9.84 -4.06
C LEU A 143 13.57 -10.17 -2.64
N ALA A 144 12.65 -10.55 -1.78
CA ALA A 144 12.94 -10.83 -0.37
C ALA A 144 13.70 -12.15 -0.20
N GLU A 145 13.46 -13.13 -1.05
CA GLU A 145 14.05 -14.47 -0.93
C GLU A 145 15.37 -14.61 -1.66
N GLN A 146 15.86 -13.55 -2.26
CA GLN A 146 17.19 -13.55 -2.89
C GLN A 146 18.32 -13.63 -1.88
#